data_24857fe5a89c9916052f523487380bc8
#
_entry.id   24857fe5a89c9916052f523487380bc8
#
_cell.length_a   1.000
_cell.length_b   1.000
_cell.length_c   1.000
_cell.angle_alpha   90.00
_cell.angle_beta   90.00
_cell.angle_gamma   90.00
#
_symmetry.space_group_name_H-M   'P 1'
#
loop_
_entity.id
_entity.type
_entity.pdbx_description
1 polymer ?
#
loop_
_entity_poly.entity_id
_entity_poly.type
_entity_poly.pdbx_seq_one_letter_code
_entity_poly.pdbx_strand_id
1 'polypeptide(L)'
;GEAAPGQHEVNIRYDHVLESADRSVLFKHGAKEIAYLNGWGLTFMAKPDHTWTGSSGHLHMSTWDKAGERPLTYDPKAGLPYGMSRQFSYFVAGMMALSRELAIFVAPFINSYKRYASLSWAPVNVVWGRDNRTTGFRLVGHQNALHIENRFPGGDMNAYLTYAAMLGAGLYGIEHKLKLQPEFKGNGYIAKGVSRMPRAMYEAIEELEESKAAVEIFGQDVVDHYLNAARVEQNLYDSVVHDWERERYLERG
;
A
#
# COMPACT_ATOMS: atom_id res chain seq x y z
N GLY A 1 -10.60 6.87 18.04
CA GLY A 1 -11.41 7.05 16.83
C GLY A 1 -10.65 7.76 15.74
N GLU A 2 -11.08 7.57 14.53
CA GLU A 2 -10.55 8.18 13.31
C GLU A 2 -11.58 9.14 12.69
N ALA A 3 -11.33 9.60 11.44
CA ALA A 3 -12.12 10.68 10.84
C ALA A 3 -13.55 10.29 10.44
N ALA A 4 -13.79 9.04 10.06
CA ALA A 4 -15.13 8.57 9.68
C ALA A 4 -15.92 8.07 10.89
N PRO A 5 -17.27 8.13 10.86
CA PRO A 5 -18.10 7.60 11.92
C PRO A 5 -17.82 6.13 12.21
N GLY A 6 -17.58 5.79 13.49
CA GLY A 6 -17.27 4.42 13.91
C GLY A 6 -15.93 3.87 13.43
N GLN A 7 -15.08 4.68 12.81
CA GLN A 7 -13.76 4.28 12.35
C GLN A 7 -12.75 4.29 13.51
N HIS A 8 -11.95 3.24 13.59
CA HIS A 8 -10.90 3.09 14.58
C HIS A 8 -9.59 2.68 13.91
N GLU A 9 -8.47 3.17 14.44
CA GLU A 9 -7.12 2.72 14.08
C GLU A 9 -6.60 1.78 15.17
N VAL A 10 -5.98 0.67 14.75
CA VAL A 10 -5.30 -0.26 15.62
C VAL A 10 -3.86 -0.40 15.12
N ASN A 11 -2.91 -0.17 16.02
CA ASN A 11 -1.50 -0.33 15.74
C ASN A 11 -1.04 -1.70 16.24
N ILE A 12 -0.48 -2.51 15.36
CA ILE A 12 0.11 -3.82 15.68
C ILE A 12 1.59 -3.60 16.00
N ARG A 13 2.07 -4.20 17.09
CA ARG A 13 3.50 -4.14 17.42
C ARG A 13 4.31 -4.76 16.29
N TYR A 14 5.38 -4.08 15.87
CA TYR A 14 6.30 -4.57 14.84
C TYR A 14 6.96 -5.88 15.24
N ASP A 15 7.24 -6.70 14.24
CA ASP A 15 7.94 -7.97 14.36
C ASP A 15 8.57 -8.35 13.02
N HIS A 16 9.11 -9.55 12.90
CA HIS A 16 9.50 -10.11 11.62
C HIS A 16 8.31 -10.12 10.65
N VAL A 17 8.61 -10.01 9.36
CA VAL A 17 7.61 -9.81 8.31
C VAL A 17 6.53 -10.89 8.32
N LEU A 18 6.89 -12.16 8.51
CA LEU A 18 5.96 -13.28 8.51
C LEU A 18 5.06 -13.24 9.75
N GLU A 19 5.62 -13.08 10.94
CA GLU A 19 4.87 -12.94 12.20
C GLU A 19 3.93 -11.73 12.17
N SER A 20 4.36 -10.63 11.54
CA SER A 20 3.50 -9.46 11.37
C SER A 20 2.32 -9.74 10.44
N ALA A 21 2.52 -10.54 9.38
CA ALA A 21 1.45 -10.97 8.50
C ALA A 21 0.46 -11.89 9.23
N ASP A 22 0.96 -12.89 9.98
CA ASP A 22 0.15 -13.80 10.79
C ASP A 22 -0.73 -13.03 11.79
N ARG A 23 -0.13 -12.08 12.53
CA ARG A 23 -0.85 -11.24 13.48
C ARG A 23 -1.91 -10.38 12.81
N SER A 24 -1.64 -9.86 11.62
CA SER A 24 -2.61 -9.06 10.86
C SER A 24 -3.82 -9.88 10.45
N VAL A 25 -3.61 -11.13 10.01
CA VAL A 25 -4.69 -12.05 9.64
C VAL A 25 -5.51 -12.46 10.87
N LEU A 26 -4.83 -12.86 11.95
CA LEU A 26 -5.48 -13.22 13.22
C LEU A 26 -6.27 -12.05 13.79
N PHE A 27 -5.72 -10.84 13.75
CA PHE A 27 -6.41 -9.62 14.19
C PHE A 27 -7.68 -9.38 13.38
N LYS A 28 -7.59 -9.39 12.04
CA LYS A 28 -8.76 -9.14 11.19
C LYS A 28 -9.88 -10.16 11.41
N HIS A 29 -9.52 -11.43 11.54
CA HIS A 29 -10.47 -12.51 11.76
C HIS A 29 -11.10 -12.42 13.15
N GLY A 30 -10.27 -12.39 14.20
CA GLY A 30 -10.75 -12.32 15.57
C GLY A 30 -11.56 -11.07 15.89
N ALA A 31 -11.18 -9.91 15.32
CA ALA A 31 -11.94 -8.68 15.50
C ALA A 31 -13.35 -8.79 14.89
N LYS A 32 -13.50 -9.41 13.71
CA LYS A 32 -14.82 -9.67 13.10
C LYS A 32 -15.67 -10.62 13.93
N GLU A 33 -15.08 -11.71 14.45
CA GLU A 33 -15.79 -12.65 15.30
C GLU A 33 -16.26 -12.02 16.60
N ILE A 34 -15.37 -11.27 17.27
CA ILE A 34 -15.70 -10.58 18.53
C ILE A 34 -16.82 -9.55 18.28
N ALA A 35 -16.73 -8.78 17.19
CA ALA A 35 -17.77 -7.82 16.81
C ALA A 35 -19.11 -8.54 16.61
N TYR A 36 -19.14 -9.62 15.85
CA TYR A 36 -20.33 -10.41 15.58
C TYR A 36 -20.97 -10.94 16.86
N LEU A 37 -20.18 -11.51 17.77
CA LEU A 37 -20.65 -12.02 19.06
C LEU A 37 -21.26 -10.93 19.97
N ASN A 38 -20.90 -9.65 19.74
CA ASN A 38 -21.44 -8.49 20.46
C ASN A 38 -22.52 -7.75 19.69
N GLY A 39 -23.05 -8.29 18.58
CA GLY A 39 -24.09 -7.68 17.78
C GLY A 39 -23.62 -6.51 16.91
N TRP A 40 -22.33 -6.40 16.62
CA TRP A 40 -21.72 -5.33 15.82
C TRP A 40 -21.28 -5.84 14.46
N GLY A 41 -21.40 -4.99 13.42
CA GLY A 41 -20.74 -5.19 12.14
C GLY A 41 -19.35 -4.56 12.15
N LEU A 42 -18.33 -5.29 11.65
CA LEU A 42 -16.98 -4.79 11.46
C LEU A 42 -16.51 -5.05 10.04
N THR A 43 -15.97 -4.02 9.40
CA THR A 43 -15.42 -4.13 8.05
C THR A 43 -13.99 -3.57 7.96
N PHE A 44 -13.18 -4.19 7.10
CA PHE A 44 -11.88 -3.66 6.67
C PHE A 44 -11.94 -3.16 5.20
N MET A 45 -13.12 -2.93 4.68
CA MET A 45 -13.32 -2.39 3.33
C MET A 45 -12.59 -1.06 3.16
N ALA A 46 -11.86 -0.89 2.05
CA ALA A 46 -11.02 0.28 1.84
C ALA A 46 -11.83 1.59 1.73
N LYS A 47 -13.03 1.54 1.14
CA LYS A 47 -13.94 2.68 0.98
C LYS A 47 -15.38 2.26 1.24
N PRO A 48 -15.83 2.22 2.51
CA PRO A 48 -17.16 1.77 2.86
C PRO A 48 -18.28 2.71 2.35
N ASP A 49 -18.00 4.01 2.32
CA ASP A 49 -18.93 5.04 1.87
C ASP A 49 -18.18 6.10 1.05
N HIS A 50 -18.80 6.61 0.00
CA HIS A 50 -18.18 7.59 -0.90
C HIS A 50 -17.93 8.95 -0.22
N THR A 51 -18.67 9.29 0.82
CA THR A 51 -18.54 10.53 1.58
C THR A 51 -17.53 10.44 2.73
N TRP A 52 -17.21 9.23 3.18
CA TRP A 52 -16.30 9.02 4.31
C TRP A 52 -14.84 8.97 3.88
N THR A 53 -13.93 9.18 4.82
CA THR A 53 -12.52 8.80 4.63
C THR A 53 -12.41 7.29 4.52
N GLY A 54 -11.49 6.82 3.68
CA GLY A 54 -11.23 5.38 3.53
C GLY A 54 -10.45 4.80 4.69
N SER A 55 -10.48 3.47 4.77
CA SER A 55 -9.66 2.69 5.73
C SER A 55 -8.37 2.22 5.07
N SER A 56 -7.24 2.59 5.66
CA SER A 56 -5.91 2.21 5.20
C SER A 56 -5.33 1.07 6.02
N GLY A 57 -4.34 0.40 5.45
CA GLY A 57 -3.46 -0.55 6.12
C GLY A 57 -2.02 -0.08 5.96
N HIS A 58 -1.64 1.01 6.63
CA HIS A 58 -0.29 1.56 6.50
C HIS A 58 0.77 0.56 6.96
N LEU A 59 1.81 0.38 6.15
CA LEU A 59 2.91 -0.53 6.45
C LEU A 59 4.16 0.24 6.82
N HIS A 60 4.67 -0.03 8.02
CA HIS A 60 5.95 0.48 8.50
C HIS A 60 7.02 -0.59 8.32
N MET A 61 8.09 -0.27 7.61
CA MET A 61 9.18 -1.21 7.32
C MET A 61 10.53 -0.63 7.68
N SER A 62 11.33 -1.44 8.36
CA SER A 62 12.76 -1.21 8.63
C SER A 62 13.55 -2.47 8.29
N THR A 63 14.82 -2.30 7.99
CA THR A 63 15.72 -3.40 7.67
C THR A 63 16.69 -3.61 8.82
N TRP A 64 16.97 -4.88 9.15
CA TRP A 64 17.82 -5.28 10.27
C TRP A 64 18.87 -6.29 9.79
N ASP A 65 19.91 -6.48 10.56
CA ASP A 65 20.84 -7.58 10.32
C ASP A 65 20.18 -8.93 10.56
N LYS A 66 20.87 -10.01 10.18
CA LYS A 66 20.33 -11.37 10.25
C LYS A 66 19.96 -11.79 11.68
N ALA A 67 20.63 -11.24 12.69
CA ALA A 67 20.33 -11.52 14.10
C ALA A 67 19.13 -10.72 14.62
N GLY A 68 18.66 -9.68 13.88
CA GLY A 68 17.61 -8.78 14.34
C GLY A 68 18.05 -7.82 15.44
N GLU A 69 19.36 -7.66 15.63
CA GLU A 69 19.93 -6.86 16.71
C GLU A 69 20.30 -5.45 16.30
N ARG A 70 20.73 -5.28 15.04
CA ARG A 70 21.21 -4.00 14.52
C ARG A 70 20.37 -3.53 13.34
N PRO A 71 19.74 -2.34 13.44
CA PRO A 71 19.04 -1.75 12.30
C PRO A 71 20.02 -1.38 11.19
N LEU A 72 19.67 -1.71 9.95
CA LEU A 72 20.41 -1.38 8.73
C LEU A 72 19.84 -0.15 8.00
N THR A 73 18.80 0.47 8.56
CA THR A 73 18.15 1.65 7.99
C THR A 73 18.96 2.93 8.14
N TYR A 74 19.76 3.00 9.20
CA TYR A 74 20.47 4.20 9.60
C TYR A 74 21.99 4.03 9.50
N ASP A 75 22.66 4.96 8.79
CA ASP A 75 24.11 5.12 8.74
C ASP A 75 24.45 6.60 8.49
N PRO A 76 24.81 7.37 9.54
CA PRO A 76 25.11 8.78 9.39
C PRO A 76 26.35 9.05 8.53
N LYS A 77 27.21 8.05 8.33
CA LYS A 77 28.41 8.16 7.47
C LYS A 77 28.09 8.04 5.98
N ALA A 78 26.88 7.58 5.62
CA ALA A 78 26.48 7.45 4.23
C ALA A 78 26.28 8.79 3.51
N GLY A 79 26.18 9.90 4.25
CA GLY A 79 25.99 11.25 3.70
C GLY A 79 24.62 11.47 3.05
N LEU A 80 23.64 10.63 3.36
CA LEU A 80 22.28 10.71 2.84
C LEU A 80 21.35 11.47 3.80
N PRO A 81 20.23 12.02 3.30
CA PRO A 81 19.28 12.75 4.13
C PRO A 81 18.84 11.95 5.35
N TYR A 82 18.72 12.61 6.51
CA TYR A 82 18.23 12.03 7.78
C TYR A 82 19.07 10.85 8.31
N GLY A 83 20.28 10.67 7.79
CA GLY A 83 21.14 9.56 8.16
C GLY A 83 20.66 8.21 7.59
N MET A 84 19.87 8.19 6.54
CA MET A 84 19.55 6.95 5.85
C MET A 84 20.81 6.22 5.42
N SER A 85 20.86 4.91 5.60
CA SER A 85 21.89 4.09 4.99
C SER A 85 21.72 4.03 3.47
N ARG A 86 22.79 3.78 2.75
CA ARG A 86 22.75 3.62 1.30
C ARG A 86 21.86 2.44 0.89
N GLN A 87 21.95 1.33 1.61
CA GLN A 87 21.11 0.16 1.37
C GLN A 87 19.63 0.45 1.59
N PHE A 88 19.29 1.16 2.66
CA PHE A 88 17.90 1.53 2.91
C PHE A 88 17.36 2.55 1.88
N SER A 89 18.19 3.46 1.40
CA SER A 89 17.79 4.36 0.31
C SER A 89 17.46 3.60 -0.98
N TYR A 90 18.20 2.55 -1.32
CA TYR A 90 17.88 1.67 -2.45
C TYR A 90 16.58 0.89 -2.21
N PHE A 91 16.37 0.40 -0.99
CA PHE A 91 15.15 -0.30 -0.58
C PHE A 91 13.91 0.58 -0.79
N VAL A 92 13.94 1.82 -0.30
CA VAL A 92 12.83 2.78 -0.48
C VAL A 92 12.65 3.12 -1.97
N ALA A 93 13.74 3.29 -2.71
CA ALA A 93 13.69 3.56 -4.15
C ALA A 93 13.01 2.42 -4.92
N GLY A 94 13.28 1.16 -4.57
CA GLY A 94 12.62 -0.01 -5.17
C GLY A 94 11.12 -0.03 -4.89
N MET A 95 10.70 0.18 -3.65
CA MET A 95 9.29 0.28 -3.30
C MET A 95 8.57 1.38 -4.08
N MET A 96 9.22 2.55 -4.27
CA MET A 96 8.66 3.65 -5.05
C MET A 96 8.58 3.31 -6.53
N ALA A 97 9.65 2.76 -7.11
CA ALA A 97 9.72 2.44 -8.52
C ALA A 97 8.63 1.44 -8.95
N LEU A 98 8.39 0.43 -8.12
CA LEU A 98 7.46 -0.66 -8.44
C LEU A 98 6.05 -0.47 -7.85
N SER A 99 5.73 0.71 -7.30
CA SER A 99 4.42 0.96 -6.66
C SER A 99 3.24 0.74 -7.61
N ARG A 100 3.37 1.10 -8.89
CA ARG A 100 2.32 0.94 -9.90
C ARG A 100 2.19 -0.51 -10.33
N GLU A 101 3.31 -1.11 -10.67
CA GLU A 101 3.40 -2.48 -11.17
C GLU A 101 2.89 -3.52 -10.16
N LEU A 102 3.08 -3.25 -8.87
CA LEU A 102 2.64 -4.12 -7.78
C LEU A 102 1.34 -3.65 -7.10
N ALA A 103 0.59 -2.74 -7.74
CA ALA A 103 -0.60 -2.13 -7.15
C ALA A 103 -1.68 -3.14 -6.77
N ILE A 104 -1.87 -4.21 -7.54
CA ILE A 104 -2.84 -5.28 -7.26
C ILE A 104 -2.59 -5.94 -5.89
N PHE A 105 -1.32 -6.07 -5.47
CA PHE A 105 -0.97 -6.69 -4.18
C PHE A 105 -1.25 -5.78 -2.98
N VAL A 106 -1.39 -4.47 -3.18
CA VAL A 106 -1.69 -3.49 -2.11
C VAL A 106 -3.12 -2.96 -2.16
N ALA A 107 -3.79 -3.11 -3.30
CA ALA A 107 -5.15 -2.67 -3.58
C ALA A 107 -5.89 -3.77 -4.39
N PRO A 108 -6.29 -4.89 -3.73
CA PRO A 108 -6.66 -6.13 -4.41
C PRO A 108 -8.09 -6.14 -4.99
N PHE A 109 -8.95 -5.16 -4.66
CA PHE A 109 -10.35 -5.15 -5.06
C PHE A 109 -10.73 -3.87 -5.81
N ILE A 110 -11.82 -3.90 -6.57
CA ILE A 110 -12.39 -2.71 -7.22
C ILE A 110 -12.59 -1.57 -6.21
N ASN A 111 -13.06 -1.89 -5.01
CA ASN A 111 -13.29 -0.91 -3.95
C ASN A 111 -11.99 -0.28 -3.44
N SER A 112 -10.86 -0.98 -3.47
CA SER A 112 -9.57 -0.47 -3.01
C SER A 112 -9.19 0.83 -3.74
N TYR A 113 -9.44 0.91 -5.05
CA TYR A 113 -9.12 2.07 -5.89
C TYR A 113 -10.03 3.27 -5.61
N LYS A 114 -11.24 3.04 -5.09
CA LYS A 114 -12.15 4.13 -4.67
C LYS A 114 -11.59 4.92 -3.47
N ARG A 115 -10.66 4.33 -2.71
CA ARG A 115 -9.93 5.04 -1.65
C ARG A 115 -8.96 6.09 -2.20
N TYR A 116 -8.44 5.90 -3.42
CA TYR A 116 -7.53 6.84 -4.09
C TYR A 116 -8.24 8.04 -4.73
N ALA A 117 -9.45 8.36 -4.29
CA ALA A 117 -10.17 9.53 -4.73
C ALA A 117 -9.58 10.83 -4.15
N SER A 118 -9.79 11.94 -4.85
CA SER A 118 -9.41 13.26 -4.36
C SER A 118 -10.09 13.56 -3.02
N LEU A 119 -9.37 14.20 -2.09
CA LEU A 119 -9.86 14.58 -0.75
C LEU A 119 -10.17 13.41 0.19
N SER A 120 -9.78 12.18 -0.13
CA SER A 120 -10.02 11.01 0.73
C SER A 120 -8.95 10.80 1.81
N TRP A 121 -8.01 11.73 1.97
CA TRP A 121 -6.82 11.64 2.83
C TRP A 121 -5.88 10.48 2.50
N ALA A 122 -6.14 9.74 1.43
CA ALA A 122 -5.22 8.76 0.90
C ALA A 122 -4.25 9.42 -0.08
N PRO A 123 -2.93 9.30 0.09
CA PRO A 123 -1.98 9.74 -0.90
C PRO A 123 -2.13 8.88 -2.17
N VAL A 124 -1.97 9.52 -3.31
CA VAL A 124 -2.03 8.87 -4.62
C VAL A 124 -0.74 9.03 -5.42
N ASN A 125 0.08 10.02 -5.05
CA ASN A 125 1.32 10.35 -5.73
C ASN A 125 2.49 9.57 -5.13
N VAL A 126 3.31 8.98 -5.99
CA VAL A 126 4.48 8.18 -5.60
C VAL A 126 5.64 9.12 -5.31
N VAL A 127 5.58 9.75 -4.16
CA VAL A 127 6.61 10.63 -3.62
C VAL A 127 6.90 10.26 -2.17
N TRP A 128 8.10 10.60 -1.69
CA TRP A 128 8.45 10.43 -0.28
C TRP A 128 8.78 11.76 0.39
N GLY A 129 8.56 11.84 1.68
CA GLY A 129 8.91 13.02 2.47
C GLY A 129 9.12 12.68 3.94
N ARG A 130 9.94 13.51 4.59
CA ARG A 130 10.20 13.40 6.03
C ARG A 130 8.97 13.81 6.82
N ASP A 131 8.45 12.89 7.61
CA ASP A 131 7.26 13.07 8.46
C ASP A 131 6.06 13.74 7.76
N ASN A 132 5.92 13.50 6.46
CA ASN A 132 4.91 14.11 5.60
C ASN A 132 3.77 13.12 5.32
N ARG A 133 2.63 13.30 6.00
CA ARG A 133 1.44 12.45 5.88
C ARG A 133 0.72 12.58 4.54
N THR A 134 1.08 13.56 3.71
CA THR A 134 0.47 13.74 2.39
C THR A 134 1.20 12.98 1.27
N THR A 135 2.34 12.36 1.57
CA THR A 135 3.13 11.57 0.62
C THR A 135 2.79 10.09 0.68
N GLY A 136 2.96 9.37 -0.42
CA GLY A 136 2.77 7.91 -0.47
C GLY A 136 3.75 7.14 0.40
N PHE A 137 4.97 7.65 0.51
CA PHE A 137 6.02 7.11 1.38
C PHE A 137 6.45 8.17 2.39
N ARG A 138 6.24 7.87 3.67
CA ARG A 138 6.60 8.76 4.77
C ARG A 138 7.79 8.20 5.52
N LEU A 139 8.92 8.92 5.52
CA LEU A 139 10.08 8.57 6.34
C LEU A 139 9.84 9.00 7.78
N VAL A 140 9.90 8.07 8.72
CA VAL A 140 9.54 8.29 10.14
C VAL A 140 10.66 7.82 11.06
N GLY A 141 10.63 8.23 12.30
CA GLY A 141 11.61 7.84 13.32
C GLY A 141 12.95 8.56 13.16
N HIS A 142 13.87 8.34 14.06
CA HIS A 142 15.21 8.92 14.08
C HIS A 142 16.23 7.84 14.42
N GLN A 143 17.43 7.96 13.88
CA GLN A 143 18.53 7.05 14.18
C GLN A 143 18.11 5.58 14.01
N ASN A 144 18.28 4.75 15.03
CA ASN A 144 17.93 3.33 14.98
C ASN A 144 16.42 3.03 14.84
N ALA A 145 15.57 4.02 15.09
CA ALA A 145 14.13 3.91 14.88
C ALA A 145 13.70 4.43 13.48
N LEU A 146 14.63 4.79 12.61
CA LEU A 146 14.34 5.26 11.26
C LEU A 146 13.68 4.13 10.45
N HIS A 147 12.55 4.41 9.82
CA HIS A 147 11.81 3.46 9.00
C HIS A 147 10.97 4.19 7.93
N ILE A 148 10.43 3.44 6.98
CA ILE A 148 9.53 3.96 5.96
C ILE A 148 8.12 3.46 6.20
N GLU A 149 7.15 4.35 6.11
CA GLU A 149 5.72 4.06 6.09
C GLU A 149 5.23 4.11 4.64
N ASN A 150 4.72 2.99 4.13
CA ASN A 150 3.97 2.95 2.88
C ASN A 150 2.48 3.18 3.18
N ARG A 151 1.91 4.22 2.59
CA ARG A 151 0.55 4.68 2.87
C ARG A 151 -0.47 4.28 1.80
N PHE A 152 -0.03 3.52 0.79
CA PHE A 152 -0.92 3.06 -0.29
C PHE A 152 -1.81 1.88 0.08
N PRO A 153 -1.38 0.88 0.89
CA PRO A 153 -2.22 -0.28 1.16
C PRO A 153 -3.56 0.10 1.82
N GLY A 154 -4.63 -0.54 1.39
CA GLY A 154 -5.95 -0.44 1.98
C GLY A 154 -6.12 -1.35 3.19
N GLY A 155 -7.12 -1.09 4.03
CA GLY A 155 -7.51 -1.97 5.12
C GLY A 155 -7.93 -3.38 4.66
N ASP A 156 -8.32 -3.50 3.40
CA ASP A 156 -8.75 -4.72 2.72
C ASP A 156 -7.60 -5.60 2.21
N MET A 157 -6.36 -5.13 2.26
CA MET A 157 -5.18 -5.87 1.78
C MET A 157 -5.05 -7.26 2.39
N ASN A 158 -4.48 -8.18 1.60
CA ASN A 158 -3.93 -9.44 2.12
C ASN A 158 -2.53 -9.18 2.65
N ALA A 159 -2.32 -9.33 3.96
CA ALA A 159 -1.05 -9.00 4.60
C ALA A 159 0.14 -9.78 4.03
N TYR A 160 -0.01 -11.07 3.75
CA TYR A 160 1.08 -11.88 3.18
C TYR A 160 1.52 -11.36 1.81
N LEU A 161 0.55 -11.10 0.92
CA LEU A 161 0.84 -10.62 -0.44
C LEU A 161 1.41 -9.20 -0.44
N THR A 162 0.80 -8.32 0.36
CA THR A 162 1.25 -6.93 0.44
C THR A 162 2.66 -6.83 1.02
N TYR A 163 2.95 -7.60 2.07
CA TYR A 163 4.28 -7.60 2.68
C TYR A 163 5.33 -8.22 1.74
N ALA A 164 4.96 -9.30 1.04
CA ALA A 164 5.84 -9.90 0.04
C ALA A 164 6.14 -8.94 -1.12
N ALA A 165 5.12 -8.21 -1.61
CA ALA A 165 5.29 -7.20 -2.66
C ALA A 165 6.20 -6.06 -2.20
N MET A 166 5.99 -5.54 -0.99
CA MET A 166 6.81 -4.46 -0.46
C MET A 166 8.26 -4.90 -0.20
N LEU A 167 8.45 -6.10 0.36
CA LEU A 167 9.77 -6.66 0.61
C LEU A 167 10.50 -6.94 -0.72
N GLY A 168 9.83 -7.60 -1.66
CA GLY A 168 10.38 -7.90 -2.98
C GLY A 168 10.79 -6.64 -3.74
N ALA A 169 9.92 -5.63 -3.76
CA ALA A 169 10.24 -4.33 -4.37
C ALA A 169 11.46 -3.66 -3.71
N GLY A 170 11.54 -3.71 -2.38
CA GLY A 170 12.68 -3.16 -1.65
C GLY A 170 13.99 -3.90 -1.96
N LEU A 171 13.95 -5.24 -1.99
CA LEU A 171 15.11 -6.07 -2.34
C LEU A 171 15.54 -5.84 -3.79
N TYR A 172 14.61 -5.78 -4.73
CA TYR A 172 14.85 -5.39 -6.11
C TYR A 172 15.58 -4.04 -6.20
N GLY A 173 15.15 -3.06 -5.42
CA GLY A 173 15.80 -1.76 -5.35
C GLY A 173 17.25 -1.83 -4.84
N ILE A 174 17.55 -2.71 -3.88
CA ILE A 174 18.91 -2.95 -3.38
C ILE A 174 19.76 -3.62 -4.46
N GLU A 175 19.26 -4.69 -5.08
CA GLU A 175 19.97 -5.48 -6.07
C GLU A 175 20.32 -4.66 -7.31
N HIS A 176 19.36 -3.90 -7.82
CA HIS A 176 19.56 -3.01 -8.97
C HIS A 176 20.12 -1.62 -8.59
N LYS A 177 20.42 -1.36 -7.30
CA LYS A 177 20.98 -0.10 -6.79
C LYS A 177 20.20 1.11 -7.27
N LEU A 178 18.87 1.04 -7.19
CA LEU A 178 17.98 2.10 -7.66
C LEU A 178 18.20 3.38 -6.85
N LYS A 179 18.27 4.50 -7.56
CA LYS A 179 18.47 5.81 -6.90
C LYS A 179 17.15 6.34 -6.35
N LEU A 180 17.16 6.65 -5.05
CA LEU A 180 16.04 7.33 -4.42
C LEU A 180 15.86 8.74 -5.02
N GLN A 181 14.63 9.04 -5.40
CA GLN A 181 14.26 10.38 -5.87
C GLN A 181 14.48 11.42 -4.77
N PRO A 182 14.65 12.71 -5.13
CA PRO A 182 14.70 13.79 -4.16
C PRO A 182 13.46 13.79 -3.26
N GLU A 183 13.66 14.21 -2.01
CA GLU A 183 12.55 14.41 -1.07
C GLU A 183 11.54 15.41 -1.62
N PHE A 184 10.26 15.03 -1.57
CA PHE A 184 9.17 15.93 -1.89
C PHE A 184 8.82 16.80 -0.67
N LYS A 185 8.92 18.11 -0.85
CA LYS A 185 8.55 19.11 0.17
C LYS A 185 7.24 19.78 -0.21
N GLY A 186 6.31 19.85 0.74
CA GLY A 186 5.02 20.45 0.53
C GLY A 186 3.86 19.45 0.54
N ASN A 187 2.71 19.80 -0.02
CA ASN A 187 1.52 18.96 -0.02
C ASN A 187 1.60 17.91 -1.13
N GLY A 188 1.86 16.64 -0.76
CA GLY A 188 1.97 15.51 -1.69
C GLY A 188 0.68 15.19 -2.44
N TYR A 189 -0.49 15.56 -1.93
CA TYR A 189 -1.78 15.32 -2.62
C TYR A 189 -1.88 16.08 -3.95
N ILE A 190 -1.21 17.22 -4.07
CA ILE A 190 -1.23 18.09 -5.26
C ILE A 190 0.09 18.08 -6.03
N ALA A 191 0.98 17.13 -5.76
CA ALA A 191 2.24 16.99 -6.50
C ALA A 191 1.97 16.81 -8.00
N LYS A 192 2.74 17.50 -8.82
CA LYS A 192 2.63 17.48 -10.29
C LYS A 192 3.90 16.91 -10.92
N GLY A 193 3.75 16.26 -12.08
CA GLY A 193 4.90 15.71 -12.82
C GLY A 193 5.54 14.50 -12.14
N VAL A 194 4.83 13.83 -11.25
CA VAL A 194 5.28 12.64 -10.53
C VAL A 194 4.41 11.43 -10.87
N SER A 195 4.94 10.24 -10.68
CA SER A 195 4.19 8.99 -10.84
C SER A 195 3.02 8.94 -9.85
N ARG A 196 1.93 8.29 -10.23
CA ARG A 196 0.70 8.18 -9.45
C ARG A 196 0.23 6.73 -9.42
N MET A 197 -0.33 6.29 -8.30
CA MET A 197 -1.00 4.98 -8.22
C MET A 197 -2.10 4.84 -9.29
N PRO A 198 -2.35 3.64 -9.81
CA PRO A 198 -3.48 3.36 -10.69
C PRO A 198 -4.80 3.87 -10.08
N ARG A 199 -5.69 4.38 -10.92
CA ARG A 199 -6.99 4.92 -10.49
C ARG A 199 -8.09 3.87 -10.44
N ALA A 200 -7.86 2.76 -11.13
CA ALA A 200 -8.80 1.66 -11.25
C ALA A 200 -8.03 0.34 -11.37
N MET A 201 -8.73 -0.78 -11.14
CA MET A 201 -8.13 -2.10 -11.21
C MET A 201 -7.62 -2.44 -12.62
N TYR A 202 -8.32 -2.03 -13.67
CA TYR A 202 -7.87 -2.27 -15.05
C TYR A 202 -6.50 -1.63 -15.34
N GLU A 203 -6.23 -0.40 -14.84
CA GLU A 203 -4.91 0.24 -14.96
C GLU A 203 -3.83 -0.59 -14.21
N ALA A 204 -4.18 -1.14 -13.05
CA ALA A 204 -3.25 -1.96 -12.27
C ALA A 204 -3.00 -3.34 -12.92
N ILE A 205 -3.98 -3.90 -13.62
CA ILE A 205 -3.83 -5.11 -14.42
C ILE A 205 -2.82 -4.87 -15.55
N GLU A 206 -2.96 -3.78 -16.30
CA GLU A 206 -2.03 -3.39 -17.37
C GLU A 206 -0.60 -3.23 -16.85
N GLU A 207 -0.42 -2.52 -15.73
CA GLU A 207 0.89 -2.32 -15.11
C GLU A 207 1.55 -3.64 -14.66
N LEU A 208 0.80 -4.55 -14.05
CA LEU A 208 1.33 -5.84 -13.61
C LEU A 208 1.66 -6.75 -14.80
N GLU A 209 0.82 -6.75 -15.84
CA GLU A 209 1.00 -7.57 -17.05
C GLU A 209 2.29 -7.23 -17.80
N GLU A 210 2.67 -5.97 -17.83
CA GLU A 210 3.89 -5.48 -18.47
C GLU A 210 5.13 -5.55 -17.59
N SER A 211 4.97 -5.89 -16.29
CA SER A 211 6.04 -5.81 -15.31
C SER A 211 7.00 -6.99 -15.35
N LYS A 212 8.18 -6.78 -15.89
CA LYS A 212 9.29 -7.74 -15.80
C LYS A 212 9.80 -7.88 -14.36
N ALA A 213 9.77 -6.79 -13.59
CA ALA A 213 10.19 -6.81 -12.20
C ALA A 213 9.27 -7.67 -11.32
N ALA A 214 7.96 -7.66 -11.57
CA ALA A 214 7.03 -8.55 -10.87
C ALA A 214 7.34 -10.02 -11.13
N VAL A 215 7.66 -10.39 -12.38
CA VAL A 215 8.09 -11.75 -12.74
C VAL A 215 9.41 -12.12 -12.08
N GLU A 216 10.36 -11.20 -12.00
CA GLU A 216 11.65 -11.42 -11.32
C GLU A 216 11.45 -11.65 -9.81
N ILE A 217 10.52 -10.93 -9.18
CA ILE A 217 10.25 -11.02 -7.73
C ILE A 217 9.44 -12.27 -7.38
N PHE A 218 8.38 -12.58 -8.13
CA PHE A 218 7.39 -13.59 -7.75
C PHE A 218 7.41 -14.86 -8.61
N GLY A 219 8.03 -14.81 -9.79
CA GLY A 219 7.90 -15.84 -10.83
C GLY A 219 6.63 -15.69 -11.66
N GLN A 220 6.66 -16.26 -12.88
CA GLN A 220 5.58 -16.12 -13.87
C GLN A 220 4.26 -16.69 -13.36
N ASP A 221 4.29 -17.88 -12.74
CA ASP A 221 3.07 -18.58 -12.29
C ASP A 221 2.27 -17.75 -11.27
N VAL A 222 2.97 -17.04 -10.36
CA VAL A 222 2.32 -16.18 -9.36
C VAL A 222 1.73 -14.95 -10.03
N VAL A 223 2.47 -14.32 -10.94
CA VAL A 223 1.98 -13.15 -11.69
C VAL A 223 0.75 -13.52 -12.50
N ASP A 224 0.78 -14.62 -13.25
CA ASP A 224 -0.36 -15.09 -14.06
C ASP A 224 -1.58 -15.40 -13.20
N HIS A 225 -1.38 -16.02 -12.03
CA HIS A 225 -2.47 -16.32 -11.11
C HIS A 225 -3.20 -15.05 -10.64
N TYR A 226 -2.44 -14.03 -10.18
CA TYR A 226 -3.04 -12.80 -9.67
C TYR A 226 -3.57 -11.90 -10.78
N LEU A 227 -2.97 -11.90 -11.96
CA LEU A 227 -3.55 -11.27 -13.15
C LEU A 227 -4.90 -11.88 -13.51
N ASN A 228 -4.98 -13.22 -13.54
CA ASN A 228 -6.24 -13.90 -13.81
C ASN A 228 -7.30 -13.56 -12.75
N ALA A 229 -6.95 -13.61 -11.47
CA ALA A 229 -7.86 -13.26 -10.37
C ALA A 229 -8.39 -11.82 -10.50
N ALA A 230 -7.51 -10.85 -10.79
CA ALA A 230 -7.91 -9.46 -10.98
C ALA A 230 -8.79 -9.25 -12.22
N ARG A 231 -8.51 -9.95 -13.33
CA ARG A 231 -9.36 -9.91 -14.54
C ARG A 231 -10.75 -10.48 -14.29
N VAL A 232 -10.85 -11.58 -13.54
CA VAL A 232 -12.14 -12.16 -13.14
C VAL A 232 -12.94 -11.16 -12.29
N GLU A 233 -12.31 -10.55 -11.30
CA GLU A 233 -12.93 -9.50 -10.45
C GLU A 233 -13.41 -8.31 -11.29
N GLN A 234 -12.58 -7.81 -12.21
CA GLN A 234 -12.94 -6.70 -13.10
C GLN A 234 -14.12 -7.06 -13.99
N ASN A 235 -14.11 -8.24 -14.64
CA ASN A 235 -15.19 -8.69 -15.51
C ASN A 235 -16.51 -8.87 -14.76
N LEU A 236 -16.47 -9.40 -13.52
CA LEU A 236 -17.66 -9.53 -12.68
C LEU A 236 -18.25 -8.15 -12.36
N TYR A 237 -17.40 -7.19 -12.00
CA TYR A 237 -17.83 -5.82 -11.72
C TYR A 237 -18.46 -5.16 -12.96
N ASP A 238 -17.82 -5.27 -14.11
CA ASP A 238 -18.26 -4.64 -15.36
C ASP A 238 -19.58 -5.23 -15.90
N SER A 239 -19.91 -6.47 -15.49
CA SER A 239 -21.17 -7.13 -15.87
C SER A 239 -22.39 -6.68 -15.06
N VAL A 240 -22.18 -5.96 -13.95
CA VAL A 240 -23.27 -5.54 -13.05
C VAL A 240 -23.76 -4.16 -13.40
N VAL A 241 -25.07 -3.98 -13.54
CA VAL A 241 -25.70 -2.66 -13.65
C VAL A 241 -25.93 -2.10 -12.25
N HIS A 242 -25.16 -1.07 -11.91
CA HIS A 242 -25.18 -0.44 -10.59
C HIS A 242 -26.36 0.52 -10.41
N ASP A 243 -26.81 0.74 -9.16
CA ASP A 243 -27.91 1.66 -8.87
C ASP A 243 -27.60 3.08 -9.34
N TRP A 244 -26.32 3.52 -9.24
CA TRP A 244 -25.87 4.81 -9.77
C TRP A 244 -26.15 4.97 -11.28
N GLU A 245 -26.01 3.91 -12.08
CA GLU A 245 -26.33 3.93 -13.52
C GLU A 245 -27.83 4.03 -13.74
N ARG A 246 -28.62 3.26 -12.97
CA ARG A 246 -30.08 3.30 -13.04
C ARG A 246 -30.62 4.69 -12.67
N GLU A 247 -30.17 5.25 -11.54
CA GLU A 247 -30.57 6.60 -11.09
C GLU A 247 -30.19 7.66 -12.12
N ARG A 248 -29.05 7.50 -12.79
CA ARG A 248 -28.54 8.51 -13.72
C ARG A 248 -29.09 8.39 -15.14
N TYR A 249 -29.32 7.17 -15.62
CA TYR A 249 -29.56 6.91 -17.03
C TYR A 249 -30.96 6.38 -17.37
N LEU A 250 -31.73 5.92 -16.42
CA LEU A 250 -33.04 5.30 -16.69
C LEU A 250 -33.98 6.19 -17.52
N GLU A 251 -33.93 7.52 -17.26
CA GLU A 251 -34.77 8.51 -17.99
C GLU A 251 -33.99 9.31 -19.06
N ARG A 252 -32.70 9.00 -19.26
CA ARG A 252 -31.87 9.74 -20.21
C ARG A 252 -31.58 9.01 -21.51
N GLY A 253 -31.95 7.74 -21.58
CA GLY A 253 -31.78 6.84 -22.72
C GLY A 253 -32.87 6.92 -23.77
#